data_09a61fe1d16da7e5a49402fddac0dda7
#
_entry.id   09a61fe1d16da7e5a49402fddac0dda7
#
_cell.length_a   1.000
_cell.length_b   1.000
_cell.length_c   1.000
_cell.angle_alpha   90.00
_cell.angle_beta   90.00
_cell.angle_gamma   90.00
#
_symmetry.space_group_name_H-M   'P 1'
#
loop_
_entity.id
_entity.type
_entity.pdbx_description
1 polymer ?
#
loop_
_entity_poly.entity_id
_entity_poly.type
_entity_poly.pdbx_seq_one_letter_code
_entity_poly.pdbx_strand_id
1 'polypeptide(L)'
;MITKSINVTDLCEVRFHNNVDFCIGTGRLGLALTKEYLDQLKLVQEEIGFSFIRGHGLLSDDISIYHEYEEDGKTYVEYNYTYLDRIFDAFLELNIRPFIELGFMPGELASGSQTIFYWNGNVTPPKDYDKWCDLIKALLTHLMDRYGEAEVLSWPIEVWNEPNLRGFWKDADKAEYFKLFDRTIKAIKSIDERFQVGGPAVCGGSDEEWIQAFLDYCHENSVGVADWLSYVKDA
;
A
#
# COMPACT_ATOMS: atom_id res chain seq x y z
N MET A 1 -45.55 -7.22 -13.78
CA MET A 1 -44.52 -8.09 -13.18
C MET A 1 -43.78 -8.75 -14.35
N ILE A 2 -42.50 -8.44 -14.57
CA ILE A 2 -41.72 -9.03 -15.67
C ILE A 2 -41.01 -10.26 -15.06
N THR A 3 -41.43 -11.45 -15.48
CA THR A 3 -40.80 -12.70 -15.08
C THR A 3 -39.69 -13.01 -16.09
N LYS A 4 -38.42 -13.00 -15.66
CA LYS A 4 -37.30 -13.53 -16.46
C LYS A 4 -37.00 -14.92 -15.98
N SER A 5 -37.08 -15.91 -16.88
CA SER A 5 -36.59 -17.27 -16.58
C SER A 5 -35.17 -17.42 -17.12
N ILE A 6 -34.28 -17.95 -16.28
CA ILE A 6 -32.91 -18.32 -16.67
C ILE A 6 -32.90 -19.84 -16.77
N ASN A 7 -32.65 -20.37 -17.96
CA ASN A 7 -32.42 -21.79 -18.14
C ASN A 7 -30.95 -22.12 -17.90
N VAL A 8 -30.67 -22.85 -16.83
CA VAL A 8 -29.34 -23.41 -16.57
C VAL A 8 -29.32 -24.77 -17.25
N THR A 9 -28.54 -24.95 -18.28
CA THR A 9 -28.33 -26.24 -18.95
C THR A 9 -27.01 -26.84 -18.48
N ASP A 10 -27.00 -28.14 -18.22
CA ASP A 10 -25.85 -28.92 -17.71
C ASP A 10 -24.62 -28.99 -18.68
N LEU A 11 -24.62 -28.18 -19.73
CA LEU A 11 -23.65 -28.29 -20.82
C LEU A 11 -22.43 -27.36 -20.69
N CYS A 12 -22.32 -26.58 -19.62
CA CYS A 12 -21.15 -25.75 -19.35
C CYS A 12 -20.67 -25.96 -17.92
N GLU A 13 -19.78 -26.90 -17.70
CA GLU A 13 -18.92 -26.88 -16.52
C GLU A 13 -17.95 -25.70 -16.62
N VAL A 14 -18.38 -24.54 -16.19
CA VAL A 14 -17.45 -23.42 -15.94
C VAL A 14 -16.91 -23.65 -14.54
N ARG A 15 -15.63 -23.97 -14.44
CA ARG A 15 -14.94 -23.92 -13.14
C ARG A 15 -15.00 -22.47 -12.64
N PHE A 16 -15.81 -22.24 -11.63
CA PHE A 16 -15.81 -20.98 -10.91
C PHE A 16 -14.54 -20.93 -10.05
N HIS A 17 -13.61 -20.04 -10.43
CA HIS A 17 -12.49 -19.71 -9.58
C HIS A 17 -12.93 -18.56 -8.67
N ASN A 18 -13.15 -18.85 -7.40
CA ASN A 18 -13.44 -17.84 -6.42
C ASN A 18 -12.13 -17.17 -6.01
N ASN A 19 -11.95 -15.89 -6.35
CA ASN A 19 -10.83 -15.06 -5.91
C ASN A 19 -11.26 -13.96 -4.94
N VAL A 20 -12.48 -14.08 -4.39
CA VAL A 20 -13.02 -13.08 -3.44
C VAL A 20 -12.22 -13.07 -2.13
N ASP A 21 -11.61 -14.20 -1.78
CA ASP A 21 -10.77 -14.40 -0.61
C ASP A 21 -9.29 -13.98 -0.80
N PHE A 22 -8.96 -13.37 -1.93
CA PHE A 22 -7.59 -12.94 -2.19
C PHE A 22 -7.15 -11.82 -1.25
N CYS A 23 -7.89 -10.71 -1.17
CA CYS A 23 -7.51 -9.56 -0.36
C CYS A 23 -8.73 -8.83 0.20
N ILE A 24 -8.64 -8.43 1.46
CA ILE A 24 -9.62 -7.53 2.11
C ILE A 24 -9.01 -6.16 2.37
N GLY A 25 -9.78 -5.09 2.11
CA GLY A 25 -9.45 -3.74 2.54
C GLY A 25 -9.87 -3.49 3.98
N THR A 26 -9.02 -2.84 4.78
CA THR A 26 -9.30 -2.56 6.19
C THR A 26 -9.40 -1.07 6.55
N GLY A 27 -9.29 -0.14 5.60
CA GLY A 27 -9.24 1.29 5.89
C GLY A 27 -7.96 1.67 6.65
N ARG A 28 -8.06 2.26 7.86
CA ARG A 28 -6.88 2.68 8.65
C ARG A 28 -6.15 1.49 9.28
N LEU A 29 -4.89 1.31 8.92
CA LEU A 29 -4.06 0.22 9.45
C LEU A 29 -3.87 0.29 10.97
N GLY A 30 -3.73 1.49 11.55
CA GLY A 30 -3.57 1.70 13.00
C GLY A 30 -4.72 1.16 13.86
N LEU A 31 -5.89 0.86 13.28
CA LEU A 31 -6.98 0.19 14.00
C LEU A 31 -6.59 -1.21 14.47
N ALA A 32 -5.67 -1.87 13.78
CA ALA A 32 -5.18 -3.19 14.16
C ALA A 32 -4.35 -3.20 15.47
N LEU A 33 -4.06 -2.04 16.05
CA LEU A 33 -3.52 -1.92 17.40
C LEU A 33 -4.59 -2.13 18.50
N THR A 34 -5.86 -2.17 18.13
CA THR A 34 -6.97 -2.32 19.08
C THR A 34 -7.45 -3.76 19.16
N LYS A 35 -7.81 -4.18 20.39
CA LYS A 35 -8.31 -5.54 20.60
C LYS A 35 -9.63 -5.81 19.86
N GLU A 36 -10.55 -4.85 19.88
CA GLU A 36 -11.85 -4.99 19.20
C GLU A 36 -11.70 -5.28 17.71
N TYR A 37 -10.79 -4.58 17.05
CA TYR A 37 -10.51 -4.80 15.64
C TYR A 37 -9.97 -6.21 15.39
N LEU A 38 -8.99 -6.66 16.19
CA LEU A 38 -8.40 -8.00 16.04
C LEU A 38 -9.40 -9.12 16.34
N ASP A 39 -10.30 -8.95 17.33
CA ASP A 39 -11.37 -9.90 17.61
C ASP A 39 -12.33 -10.03 16.40
N GLN A 40 -12.66 -8.92 15.73
CA GLN A 40 -13.49 -8.93 14.52
C GLN A 40 -12.76 -9.53 13.33
N LEU A 41 -11.50 -9.17 13.11
CA LEU A 41 -10.69 -9.75 12.03
C LEU A 41 -10.52 -11.26 12.19
N LYS A 42 -10.36 -11.73 13.43
CA LYS A 42 -10.32 -13.16 13.72
C LYS A 42 -11.59 -13.87 13.26
N LEU A 43 -12.76 -13.31 13.57
CA LEU A 43 -14.04 -13.87 13.12
C LEU A 43 -14.13 -13.91 11.58
N VAL A 44 -13.71 -12.83 10.93
CA VAL A 44 -13.68 -12.75 9.46
C VAL A 44 -12.77 -13.82 8.87
N GLN A 45 -11.59 -14.04 9.46
CA GLN A 45 -10.65 -15.06 9.01
C GLN A 45 -11.19 -16.50 9.24
N GLU A 46 -11.88 -16.76 10.35
CA GLU A 46 -12.51 -18.05 10.63
C GLU A 46 -13.64 -18.38 9.63
N GLU A 47 -14.38 -17.37 9.16
CA GLU A 47 -15.54 -17.56 8.28
C GLU A 47 -15.18 -17.49 6.77
N ILE A 48 -14.18 -16.70 6.39
CA ILE A 48 -13.86 -16.45 4.97
C ILE A 48 -12.42 -16.89 4.63
N GLY A 49 -11.43 -16.50 5.43
CA GLY A 49 -10.02 -16.86 5.24
C GLY A 49 -9.35 -16.10 4.11
N PHE A 50 -9.31 -14.76 4.21
CA PHE A 50 -8.58 -13.91 3.25
C PHE A 50 -7.09 -14.20 3.25
N SER A 51 -6.46 -14.16 2.07
CA SER A 51 -5.01 -14.35 1.91
C SER A 51 -4.22 -13.11 2.31
N PHE A 52 -4.72 -11.92 1.96
CA PHE A 52 -4.07 -10.65 2.21
C PHE A 52 -5.01 -9.61 2.84
N ILE A 53 -4.41 -8.64 3.54
CA ILE A 53 -5.10 -7.49 4.10
C ILE A 53 -4.38 -6.19 3.73
N ARG A 54 -5.10 -5.24 3.14
CA ARG A 54 -4.61 -3.94 2.70
C ARG A 54 -5.20 -2.84 3.58
N GLY A 55 -4.36 -1.98 4.12
CA GLY A 55 -4.80 -0.85 4.94
C GLY A 55 -4.00 0.42 4.67
N HIS A 56 -4.66 1.58 4.83
CA HIS A 56 -4.05 2.89 4.66
C HIS A 56 -3.19 3.30 5.85
N GLY A 57 -2.17 4.07 5.57
CA GLY A 57 -1.43 4.81 6.58
C GLY A 57 -0.33 4.03 7.28
N LEU A 58 0.29 3.08 6.59
CA LEU A 58 1.45 2.35 7.10
C LEU A 58 2.56 3.27 7.59
N LEU A 59 2.83 4.36 6.85
CA LEU A 59 3.90 5.31 7.15
C LEU A 59 3.40 6.58 7.86
N SER A 60 2.11 6.63 8.24
CA SER A 60 1.55 7.77 8.96
C SER A 60 2.11 7.89 10.38
N ASP A 61 2.08 9.10 10.92
CA ASP A 61 2.69 9.43 12.22
C ASP A 61 2.13 8.63 13.39
N ASP A 62 0.91 8.11 13.29
CA ASP A 62 0.31 7.27 14.33
C ASP A 62 0.89 5.84 14.39
N ILE A 63 1.55 5.38 13.32
CA ILE A 63 2.37 4.15 13.34
C ILE A 63 3.79 4.45 13.78
N SER A 64 4.23 5.72 13.66
CA SER A 64 5.45 6.24 14.30
C SER A 64 6.74 5.54 13.82
N ILE A 65 6.82 5.26 12.51
CA ILE A 65 8.01 4.59 11.94
C ILE A 65 9.16 5.55 11.74
N TYR A 66 8.89 6.79 11.31
CA TYR A 66 9.90 7.76 10.88
C TYR A 66 9.97 8.94 11.82
N HIS A 67 11.16 9.26 12.31
CA HIS A 67 11.43 10.43 13.16
C HIS A 67 12.69 11.15 12.73
N GLU A 68 12.61 12.49 12.62
CA GLU A 68 13.77 13.37 12.47
C GLU A 68 14.00 14.12 13.79
N TYR A 69 15.24 14.18 14.23
CA TYR A 69 15.64 15.04 15.35
C TYR A 69 16.93 15.76 15.05
N GLU A 70 17.15 16.87 15.72
CA GLU A 70 18.38 17.66 15.59
C GLU A 70 19.25 17.54 16.85
N GLU A 71 20.53 17.25 16.66
CA GLU A 71 21.54 17.22 17.70
C GLU A 71 22.83 17.85 17.14
N ASP A 72 23.39 18.81 17.88
CA ASP A 72 24.61 19.54 17.51
C ASP A 72 24.55 20.18 16.09
N GLY A 73 23.39 20.67 15.67
CA GLY A 73 23.17 21.29 14.37
C GLY A 73 23.17 20.31 13.18
N LYS A 74 22.98 19.03 13.45
CA LYS A 74 22.81 17.98 12.44
C LYS A 74 21.46 17.32 12.60
N THR A 75 20.81 17.03 11.47
CA THR A 75 19.57 16.24 11.43
C THR A 75 19.90 14.76 11.39
N TYR A 76 19.31 14.02 12.29
CA TYR A 76 19.36 12.54 12.35
C TYR A 76 17.99 11.96 12.05
N VAL A 77 17.98 10.75 11.51
CA VAL A 77 16.75 9.97 11.25
C VAL A 77 16.79 8.72 12.12
N GLU A 78 15.69 8.44 12.79
CA GLU A 78 15.47 7.23 13.56
C GLU A 78 14.23 6.49 13.04
N TYR A 79 14.30 5.16 13.00
CA TYR A 79 13.19 4.31 12.60
C TYR A 79 12.71 3.48 13.79
N ASN A 80 11.39 3.50 14.04
CA ASN A 80 10.76 2.73 15.09
C ASN A 80 9.68 1.81 14.52
N TYR A 81 9.88 0.52 14.63
CA TYR A 81 8.97 -0.48 14.06
C TYR A 81 8.01 -1.11 15.09
N THR A 82 7.99 -0.64 16.33
CA THR A 82 7.24 -1.26 17.43
C THR A 82 5.76 -1.48 17.11
N TYR A 83 5.08 -0.47 16.56
CA TYR A 83 3.65 -0.59 16.24
C TYR A 83 3.42 -1.37 14.94
N LEU A 84 4.27 -1.19 13.95
CA LEU A 84 4.25 -1.98 12.73
C LEU A 84 4.38 -3.47 13.03
N ASP A 85 5.40 -3.85 13.79
CA ASP A 85 5.65 -5.23 14.18
C ASP A 85 4.44 -5.84 14.88
N ARG A 86 3.86 -5.10 15.82
CA ARG A 86 2.67 -5.56 16.55
C ARG A 86 1.47 -5.80 15.63
N ILE A 87 1.28 -4.96 14.61
CA ILE A 87 0.20 -5.12 13.62
C ILE A 87 0.45 -6.35 12.75
N PHE A 88 1.66 -6.47 12.20
CA PHE A 88 1.97 -7.56 11.26
C PHE A 88 2.10 -8.91 11.97
N ASP A 89 2.63 -8.95 13.20
CA ASP A 89 2.59 -10.16 14.05
C ASP A 89 1.15 -10.65 14.23
N ALA A 90 0.21 -9.74 14.59
CA ALA A 90 -1.18 -10.09 14.79
C ALA A 90 -1.86 -10.56 13.49
N PHE A 91 -1.54 -9.99 12.34
CA PHE A 91 -2.05 -10.44 11.05
C PHE A 91 -1.55 -11.85 10.72
N LEU A 92 -0.27 -12.11 10.88
CA LEU A 92 0.32 -13.42 10.60
C LEU A 92 -0.18 -14.50 11.58
N GLU A 93 -0.42 -14.16 12.86
CA GLU A 93 -1.08 -15.05 13.83
C GLU A 93 -2.49 -15.46 13.38
N LEU A 94 -3.19 -14.61 12.64
CA LEU A 94 -4.49 -14.88 12.04
C LEU A 94 -4.42 -15.51 10.64
N ASN A 95 -3.22 -15.90 10.18
CA ASN A 95 -2.96 -16.45 8.84
C ASN A 95 -3.41 -15.51 7.70
N ILE A 96 -3.29 -14.21 7.87
CA ILE A 96 -3.48 -13.21 6.82
C ILE A 96 -2.20 -12.43 6.62
N ARG A 97 -1.79 -12.23 5.37
CA ARG A 97 -0.55 -11.53 5.02
C ARG A 97 -0.78 -10.06 4.76
N PRO A 98 0.16 -9.18 5.09
CA PRO A 98 0.10 -7.80 4.67
C PRO A 98 0.12 -7.67 3.13
N PHE A 99 -0.76 -6.84 2.59
CA PHE A 99 -0.63 -6.20 1.30
C PHE A 99 -0.15 -4.78 1.60
N ILE A 100 1.12 -4.50 1.32
CA ILE A 100 1.80 -3.29 1.79
C ILE A 100 1.41 -2.10 0.90
N GLU A 101 0.67 -1.13 1.43
CA GLU A 101 0.46 0.18 0.81
C GLU A 101 1.48 1.18 1.38
N LEU A 102 2.40 1.68 0.56
CA LEU A 102 3.40 2.67 0.97
C LEU A 102 2.79 4.08 0.99
N GLY A 103 2.13 4.43 2.08
CA GLY A 103 1.44 5.67 2.36
C GLY A 103 0.96 5.70 3.83
N PHE A 104 0.54 6.84 4.37
CA PHE A 104 0.73 8.18 3.83
C PHE A 104 2.10 8.73 4.24
N MET A 105 2.44 9.97 3.77
CA MET A 105 3.74 10.56 4.04
C MET A 105 3.94 10.83 5.54
N PRO A 106 5.07 10.43 6.14
CA PRO A 106 5.41 10.88 7.50
C PRO A 106 5.45 12.41 7.57
N GLY A 107 4.86 13.01 8.59
CA GLY A 107 4.75 14.47 8.70
C GLY A 107 6.10 15.18 8.67
N GLU A 108 7.12 14.60 9.31
CA GLU A 108 8.48 15.14 9.31
C GLU A 108 9.21 15.01 7.96
N LEU A 109 8.77 14.11 7.07
CA LEU A 109 9.30 13.97 5.71
C LEU A 109 8.45 14.69 4.66
N ALA A 110 7.26 15.16 5.01
CA ALA A 110 6.31 15.78 4.11
C ALA A 110 6.78 17.15 3.59
N SER A 111 6.51 17.46 2.32
CA SER A 111 6.79 18.76 1.71
C SER A 111 5.73 19.82 2.00
N GLY A 112 4.62 19.44 2.65
CA GLY A 112 3.49 20.31 2.98
C GLY A 112 2.60 19.74 4.06
N SER A 113 1.51 20.45 4.35
CA SER A 113 0.62 20.16 5.46
C SER A 113 -0.78 19.67 5.05
N GLN A 114 -1.00 19.37 3.77
CA GLN A 114 -2.30 18.84 3.33
C GLN A 114 -2.47 17.43 3.88
N THR A 115 -3.62 17.17 4.51
CA THR A 115 -3.96 15.87 5.10
C THR A 115 -5.35 15.41 4.68
N ILE A 116 -5.58 14.11 4.81
CA ILE A 116 -6.87 13.47 4.61
C ILE A 116 -7.27 12.65 5.83
N PHE A 117 -8.55 12.40 5.96
CA PHE A 117 -9.17 11.70 7.09
C PHE A 117 -9.02 12.41 8.44
N TYR A 118 -9.82 11.97 9.43
CA TYR A 118 -9.78 12.51 10.79
C TYR A 118 -8.46 12.24 11.54
N TRP A 119 -7.68 11.29 11.07
CA TRP A 119 -6.38 10.91 11.64
C TRP A 119 -5.18 11.52 10.89
N ASN A 120 -5.46 12.53 10.04
CA ASN A 120 -4.47 13.44 9.43
C ASN A 120 -3.38 12.75 8.60
N GLY A 121 -3.72 11.73 7.80
CA GLY A 121 -2.78 11.16 6.85
C GLY A 121 -2.25 12.24 5.88
N ASN A 122 -0.95 12.49 5.85
CA ASN A 122 -0.36 13.54 5.01
C ASN A 122 -0.28 13.07 3.55
N VAL A 123 -0.80 13.87 2.63
CA VAL A 123 -0.94 13.54 1.21
C VAL A 123 -0.05 14.38 0.29
N THR A 124 1.03 14.95 0.85
CA THR A 124 2.01 15.70 0.06
C THR A 124 3.23 14.84 -0.28
N PRO A 125 3.97 15.14 -1.37
CA PRO A 125 5.19 14.42 -1.70
C PRO A 125 6.26 14.58 -0.60
N PRO A 126 7.30 13.73 -0.61
CA PRO A 126 8.40 13.92 0.33
C PRO A 126 9.17 15.22 0.03
N LYS A 127 9.64 15.92 1.07
CA LYS A 127 10.54 17.06 0.93
C LYS A 127 11.94 16.64 0.47
N ASP A 128 12.30 15.37 0.70
CA ASP A 128 13.59 14.77 0.35
C ASP A 128 13.36 13.31 -0.13
N TYR A 129 13.61 13.09 -1.41
CA TYR A 129 13.42 11.77 -2.03
C TYR A 129 14.49 10.75 -1.65
N ASP A 130 15.68 11.17 -1.26
CA ASP A 130 16.72 10.24 -0.81
C ASP A 130 16.34 9.68 0.57
N LYS A 131 15.86 10.53 1.49
CA LYS A 131 15.32 10.11 2.77
C LYS A 131 14.08 9.20 2.63
N TRP A 132 13.21 9.47 1.64
CA TRP A 132 12.10 8.59 1.31
C TRP A 132 12.60 7.20 0.87
N CYS A 133 13.54 7.14 -0.04
CA CYS A 133 14.12 5.87 -0.48
C CYS A 133 14.83 5.12 0.67
N ASP A 134 15.50 5.83 1.55
CA ASP A 134 16.17 5.24 2.72
C ASP A 134 15.13 4.68 3.72
N LEU A 135 14.01 5.39 3.95
CA LEU A 135 12.89 4.89 4.75
C LEU A 135 12.34 3.57 4.17
N ILE A 136 12.07 3.53 2.85
CA ILE A 136 11.53 2.33 2.20
C ILE A 136 12.52 1.16 2.30
N LYS A 137 13.81 1.42 2.09
CA LYS A 137 14.84 0.39 2.23
C LYS A 137 14.95 -0.11 3.67
N ALA A 138 14.98 0.78 4.64
CA ALA A 138 15.06 0.42 6.05
C ALA A 138 13.84 -0.40 6.49
N LEU A 139 12.62 0.00 6.06
CA LEU A 139 11.39 -0.73 6.32
C LEU A 139 11.45 -2.16 5.79
N LEU A 140 11.74 -2.33 4.50
CA LEU A 140 11.74 -3.66 3.88
C LEU A 140 12.86 -4.56 4.41
N THR A 141 14.03 -3.99 4.69
CA THR A 141 15.13 -4.73 5.33
C THR A 141 14.71 -5.23 6.71
N HIS A 142 14.10 -4.37 7.54
CA HIS A 142 13.56 -4.75 8.85
C HIS A 142 12.54 -5.89 8.73
N LEU A 143 11.61 -5.79 7.78
CA LEU A 143 10.59 -6.83 7.58
C LEU A 143 11.23 -8.17 7.15
N MET A 144 12.21 -8.15 6.25
CA MET A 144 12.94 -9.37 5.84
C MET A 144 13.73 -9.99 7.00
N ASP A 145 14.37 -9.16 7.82
CA ASP A 145 15.12 -9.62 8.99
C ASP A 145 14.19 -10.26 10.06
N ARG A 146 12.97 -9.70 10.21
CA ARG A 146 12.02 -10.18 11.21
C ARG A 146 11.22 -11.40 10.78
N TYR A 147 10.67 -11.38 9.56
CA TYR A 147 9.71 -12.39 9.07
C TYR A 147 10.33 -13.39 8.11
N GLY A 148 11.54 -13.14 7.66
CA GLY A 148 12.25 -13.96 6.69
C GLY A 148 12.00 -13.52 5.25
N GLU A 149 13.05 -13.62 4.45
CA GLU A 149 13.08 -13.19 3.04
C GLU A 149 11.95 -13.81 2.21
N ALA A 150 11.79 -15.13 2.28
CA ALA A 150 10.80 -15.84 1.46
C ALA A 150 9.35 -15.44 1.77
N GLU A 151 9.04 -15.13 3.02
CA GLU A 151 7.70 -14.68 3.45
C GLU A 151 7.46 -13.26 2.91
N VAL A 152 8.37 -12.32 3.17
CA VAL A 152 8.19 -10.91 2.79
C VAL A 152 8.18 -10.70 1.28
N LEU A 153 8.95 -11.47 0.52
CA LEU A 153 8.91 -11.45 -0.95
C LEU A 153 7.58 -11.94 -1.54
N SER A 154 6.76 -12.64 -0.75
CA SER A 154 5.41 -13.03 -1.18
C SER A 154 4.36 -11.94 -0.99
N TRP A 155 4.69 -10.84 -0.30
CA TRP A 155 3.76 -9.75 0.00
C TRP A 155 3.72 -8.75 -1.16
N PRO A 156 2.53 -8.43 -1.71
CA PRO A 156 2.41 -7.37 -2.70
C PRO A 156 2.73 -6.00 -2.09
N ILE A 157 3.43 -5.15 -2.83
CA ILE A 157 3.76 -3.79 -2.42
C ILE A 157 3.11 -2.82 -3.40
N GLU A 158 2.33 -1.88 -2.91
CA GLU A 158 1.67 -0.83 -3.67
C GLU A 158 2.23 0.54 -3.32
N VAL A 159 2.56 1.32 -4.34
CA VAL A 159 3.07 2.67 -4.14
C VAL A 159 1.92 3.65 -4.13
N TRP A 160 1.54 4.09 -2.92
CA TRP A 160 0.49 5.07 -2.67
C TRP A 160 -0.94 4.55 -2.89
N ASN A 161 -1.95 5.45 -2.62
CA ASN A 161 -3.37 5.21 -2.85
C ASN A 161 -4.01 6.38 -3.59
N GLU A 162 -4.75 6.13 -4.67
CA GLU A 162 -5.59 7.07 -5.43
C GLU A 162 -4.89 8.41 -5.76
N PRO A 163 -3.69 8.39 -6.36
CA PRO A 163 -2.94 9.62 -6.65
C PRO A 163 -3.63 10.52 -7.67
N ASN A 164 -4.64 10.03 -8.37
CA ASN A 164 -5.49 10.79 -9.29
C ASN A 164 -6.55 11.66 -8.59
N LEU A 165 -6.70 11.55 -7.27
CA LEU A 165 -7.60 12.37 -6.47
C LEU A 165 -6.82 13.43 -5.67
N ARG A 166 -7.24 14.70 -5.78
CA ARG A 166 -6.65 15.83 -5.04
C ARG A 166 -6.70 15.68 -3.52
N GLY A 167 -7.60 14.86 -3.02
CA GLY A 167 -7.70 14.56 -1.59
C GLY A 167 -6.64 13.57 -1.11
N PHE A 168 -6.16 12.69 -2.00
CA PHE A 168 -5.22 11.60 -1.68
C PHE A 168 -3.79 11.85 -2.16
N TRP A 169 -3.61 12.81 -3.09
CA TRP A 169 -2.32 13.27 -3.56
C TRP A 169 -2.40 14.75 -3.89
N LYS A 170 -1.46 15.53 -3.39
CA LYS A 170 -1.46 16.97 -3.56
C LYS A 170 -1.63 17.36 -5.02
N ASP A 171 -2.67 18.14 -5.30
CA ASP A 171 -3.06 18.65 -6.62
C ASP A 171 -3.35 17.55 -7.68
N ALA A 172 -3.39 16.28 -7.29
CA ALA A 172 -3.38 15.12 -8.19
C ALA A 172 -2.23 15.23 -9.23
N ASP A 173 -1.07 15.70 -8.78
CA ASP A 173 0.09 15.94 -9.64
C ASP A 173 0.66 14.62 -10.16
N LYS A 174 0.34 14.34 -11.42
CA LYS A 174 0.70 13.12 -12.12
C LYS A 174 2.22 12.95 -12.26
N ALA A 175 2.92 14.03 -12.59
CA ALA A 175 4.37 14.00 -12.80
C ALA A 175 5.12 13.74 -11.48
N GLU A 176 4.66 14.37 -10.41
CA GLU A 176 5.25 14.17 -9.09
C GLU A 176 4.96 12.76 -8.53
N TYR A 177 3.76 12.19 -8.82
CA TYR A 177 3.47 10.80 -8.47
C TYR A 177 4.35 9.82 -9.25
N PHE A 178 4.53 10.02 -10.55
CA PHE A 178 5.39 9.15 -11.37
C PHE A 178 6.83 9.17 -10.91
N LYS A 179 7.33 10.33 -10.47
CA LYS A 179 8.64 10.45 -9.84
C LYS A 179 8.70 9.69 -8.50
N LEU A 180 7.65 9.78 -7.67
CA LEU A 180 7.57 8.98 -6.43
C LEU A 180 7.65 7.49 -6.75
N PHE A 181 6.85 7.03 -7.70
CA PHE A 181 6.83 5.63 -8.12
C PHE A 181 8.20 5.16 -8.61
N ASP A 182 8.82 5.90 -9.54
CA ASP A 182 10.14 5.57 -10.10
C ASP A 182 11.22 5.46 -9.01
N ARG A 183 11.26 6.45 -8.12
CA ARG A 183 12.22 6.45 -7.01
C ARG A 183 11.98 5.28 -6.05
N THR A 184 10.73 4.98 -5.76
CA THR A 184 10.32 3.91 -4.84
C THR A 184 10.65 2.53 -5.42
N ILE A 185 10.24 2.24 -6.67
CA ILE A 185 10.51 0.93 -7.27
C ILE A 185 12.01 0.66 -7.41
N LYS A 186 12.80 1.66 -7.80
CA LYS A 186 14.27 1.55 -7.86
C LYS A 186 14.88 1.27 -6.49
N ALA A 187 14.39 1.91 -5.43
CA ALA A 187 14.83 1.66 -4.07
C ALA A 187 14.51 0.22 -3.62
N ILE A 188 13.29 -0.24 -3.88
CA ILE A 188 12.85 -1.62 -3.54
C ILE A 188 13.64 -2.66 -4.31
N LYS A 189 13.73 -2.53 -5.63
CA LYS A 189 14.46 -3.48 -6.49
C LYS A 189 15.96 -3.48 -6.22
N SER A 190 16.53 -2.43 -5.64
CA SER A 190 17.92 -2.42 -5.21
C SER A 190 18.20 -3.30 -3.98
N ILE A 191 17.17 -3.67 -3.21
CA ILE A 191 17.28 -4.63 -2.12
C ILE A 191 17.21 -6.05 -2.71
N ASP A 192 16.14 -6.31 -3.46
CA ASP A 192 15.92 -7.60 -4.13
C ASP A 192 14.97 -7.41 -5.33
N GLU A 193 15.41 -7.87 -6.50
CA GLU A 193 14.64 -7.79 -7.76
C GLU A 193 13.33 -8.59 -7.73
N ARG A 194 13.21 -9.55 -6.83
CA ARG A 194 12.03 -10.44 -6.72
C ARG A 194 10.82 -9.78 -6.05
N PHE A 195 10.98 -8.62 -5.38
CA PHE A 195 9.85 -7.91 -4.80
C PHE A 195 8.79 -7.61 -5.86
N GLN A 196 7.52 -7.85 -5.51
CA GLN A 196 6.37 -7.56 -6.37
C GLN A 196 5.85 -6.15 -6.05
N VAL A 197 6.08 -5.20 -6.95
CA VAL A 197 5.72 -3.78 -6.75
C VAL A 197 4.74 -3.32 -7.81
N GLY A 198 3.66 -2.68 -7.40
CA GLY A 198 2.61 -2.20 -8.29
C GLY A 198 2.06 -0.82 -7.95
N GLY A 199 1.15 -0.39 -8.76
CA GLY A 199 0.42 0.88 -8.76
C GLY A 199 -0.24 1.11 -10.11
N PRO A 200 -0.81 2.29 -10.37
CA PRO A 200 -0.90 3.48 -9.51
C PRO A 200 -2.10 3.53 -8.56
N ALA A 201 -2.85 2.46 -8.35
CA ALA A 201 -4.02 2.42 -7.46
C ALA A 201 -5.01 3.56 -7.70
N VAL A 202 -5.33 3.84 -8.95
CA VAL A 202 -6.22 4.95 -9.33
C VAL A 202 -7.67 4.66 -8.98
N CYS A 203 -8.39 5.70 -8.56
CA CYS A 203 -9.84 5.69 -8.40
C CYS A 203 -10.55 5.98 -9.73
N GLY A 204 -11.80 5.50 -9.90
CA GLY A 204 -12.62 5.71 -11.08
C GLY A 204 -12.82 7.17 -11.48
N GLY A 205 -13.18 7.39 -12.76
CA GLY A 205 -13.50 8.70 -13.32
C GLY A 205 -12.41 9.38 -14.16
N SER A 206 -11.13 9.15 -13.88
CA SER A 206 -9.99 9.55 -14.71
C SER A 206 -8.95 8.45 -14.86
N ASP A 207 -9.34 7.25 -14.58
CA ASP A 207 -8.52 6.06 -14.51
C ASP A 207 -7.86 5.71 -15.85
N GLU A 208 -8.58 5.72 -16.97
CA GLU A 208 -8.01 5.41 -18.28
C GLU A 208 -6.86 6.34 -18.65
N GLU A 209 -7.03 7.66 -18.47
CA GLU A 209 -5.99 8.65 -18.76
C GLU A 209 -4.78 8.47 -17.85
N TRP A 210 -4.99 8.17 -16.57
CA TRP A 210 -3.91 7.98 -15.63
C TRP A 210 -3.14 6.68 -15.88
N ILE A 211 -3.84 5.59 -16.14
CA ILE A 211 -3.21 4.29 -16.43
C ILE A 211 -2.40 4.38 -17.72
N GLN A 212 -2.96 4.97 -18.78
CA GLN A 212 -2.23 5.14 -20.04
C GLN A 212 -0.97 5.98 -19.84
N ALA A 213 -1.08 7.14 -19.19
CA ALA A 213 0.05 8.02 -18.94
C ALA A 213 1.12 7.35 -18.03
N PHE A 214 0.69 6.53 -17.08
CA PHE A 214 1.60 5.76 -16.23
C PHE A 214 2.38 4.71 -17.03
N LEU A 215 1.70 3.97 -17.91
CA LEU A 215 2.35 2.98 -18.76
C LEU A 215 3.32 3.63 -19.75
N ASP A 216 2.94 4.76 -20.35
CA ASP A 216 3.79 5.53 -21.25
C ASP A 216 5.06 6.02 -20.50
N TYR A 217 4.89 6.56 -19.30
CA TYR A 217 6.00 6.98 -18.44
C TYR A 217 6.95 5.82 -18.10
N CYS A 218 6.42 4.68 -17.70
CA CYS A 218 7.23 3.49 -17.39
C CYS A 218 8.03 3.01 -18.61
N HIS A 219 7.40 3.03 -19.80
CA HIS A 219 8.06 2.65 -21.05
C HIS A 219 9.17 3.63 -21.44
N GLU A 220 8.89 4.93 -21.43
CA GLU A 220 9.84 5.97 -21.85
C GLU A 220 11.05 6.10 -20.93
N ASN A 221 10.87 5.88 -19.63
CA ASN A 221 11.91 6.05 -18.64
C ASN A 221 12.63 4.75 -18.26
N SER A 222 12.34 3.65 -18.95
CA SER A 222 12.89 2.33 -18.63
C SER A 222 12.73 1.98 -17.15
N VAL A 223 11.70 2.51 -16.54
CA VAL A 223 11.26 2.10 -15.21
C VAL A 223 10.80 0.66 -15.40
N GLY A 224 11.35 -0.26 -14.65
CA GLY A 224 10.88 -1.64 -14.69
C GLY A 224 9.36 -1.60 -14.59
N VAL A 225 8.70 -2.26 -15.56
CA VAL A 225 7.23 -2.28 -15.59
C VAL A 225 6.77 -2.70 -14.20
N ALA A 226 5.79 -1.97 -13.65
CA ALA A 226 5.15 -2.40 -12.42
C ALA A 226 4.80 -3.90 -12.56
N ASP A 227 5.16 -4.70 -11.60
CA ASP A 227 4.90 -6.15 -11.66
C ASP A 227 3.39 -6.43 -11.77
N TRP A 228 2.56 -5.47 -11.36
CA TRP A 228 1.11 -5.48 -11.48
C TRP A 228 0.54 -4.05 -11.50
N LEU A 229 -0.65 -3.91 -12.07
CA LEU A 229 -1.41 -2.65 -12.06
C LEU A 229 -2.52 -2.74 -11.02
N SER A 230 -2.70 -1.70 -10.23
CA SER A 230 -3.79 -1.58 -9.29
C SER A 230 -4.82 -0.55 -9.72
N TYR A 231 -6.07 -0.88 -9.47
CA TYR A 231 -7.24 -0.08 -9.75
C TYR A 231 -8.23 -0.21 -8.60
N VAL A 232 -8.59 0.92 -7.99
CA VAL A 232 -9.60 0.97 -6.95
C VAL A 232 -10.92 1.37 -7.59
N LYS A 233 -11.85 0.43 -7.64
CA LYS A 233 -13.20 0.73 -8.08
C LYS A 233 -14.02 1.16 -6.87
N ASP A 234 -14.64 2.33 -6.96
CA ASP A 234 -15.63 2.76 -5.96
C ASP A 234 -16.68 1.68 -5.74
N ALA A 235 -16.88 1.31 -4.48
CA ALA A 235 -17.87 0.33 -4.07
C ALA A 235 -19.27 0.95 -4.02
#